data_c20b80a27d0a497a0984fc89b7813c62
#
_entry.id   c20b80a27d0a497a0984fc89b7813c62
#
_cell.length_a   1.000
_cell.length_b   1.000
_cell.length_c   1.000
_cell.angle_alpha   90.00
_cell.angle_beta   90.00
_cell.angle_gamma   90.00
#
_symmetry.space_group_name_H-M   'P 1'
#
loop_
_entity.id
_entity.type
_entity.pdbx_description
1 polymer ?
#
loop_
_entity_poly.entity_id
_entity_poly.type
_entity_poly.pdbx_seq_one_letter_code
_entity_poly.pdbx_strand_id
1 'polypeptide(L)'
;SRLLDGTGATPVDRIFHNLPKLLLAGDLLVFNDTKVINARLFGEKPTGGKLELLIERVLAGNQVAAHMRVSKKPEVGATVALVGAPGTHDNLRATLLGRWPDADGPLFRFVLSNDAGDDPYTLMERHGHVPLPPYITHSDSPEDVQRYQTVFAKNPGAVAAPTAALHFDEGLF
;
A
#
# COMPACT_ATOMS: atom_id res chain seq x y z
N SER A 1 17.03 1.78 -16.23
CA SER A 1 17.48 2.45 -14.97
C SER A 1 19.00 2.46 -14.86
N ARG A 2 19.56 3.37 -14.06
CA ARG A 2 20.99 3.43 -13.75
C ARG A 2 21.33 2.49 -12.59
N LEU A 3 22.54 1.97 -12.60
CA LEU A 3 23.10 1.12 -11.54
C LEU A 3 24.49 1.68 -11.19
N LEU A 4 24.75 1.94 -9.93
CA LEU A 4 26.09 2.28 -9.44
C LEU A 4 26.79 0.99 -9.02
N ASP A 5 27.83 0.61 -9.76
CA ASP A 5 28.69 -0.52 -9.44
C ASP A 5 29.80 -0.05 -8.51
N GLY A 6 29.73 -0.46 -7.24
CA GLY A 6 30.70 -0.15 -6.18
C GLY A 6 31.65 -1.31 -5.85
N THR A 7 31.77 -2.32 -6.69
CA THR A 7 32.62 -3.49 -6.42
C THR A 7 34.12 -3.19 -6.54
N GLY A 8 34.49 -2.14 -7.29
CA GLY A 8 35.87 -1.71 -7.45
C GLY A 8 36.28 -0.57 -6.53
N ALA A 9 37.55 -0.17 -6.55
CA ALA A 9 38.08 0.97 -5.79
C ALA A 9 37.40 2.30 -6.18
N THR A 10 36.95 2.42 -7.42
CA THR A 10 36.22 3.60 -7.93
C THR A 10 34.85 3.13 -8.44
N PRO A 11 33.75 3.73 -7.96
CA PRO A 11 32.41 3.40 -8.43
C PRO A 11 32.25 3.68 -9.93
N VAL A 12 31.55 2.80 -10.63
CA VAL A 12 31.29 2.88 -12.08
C VAL A 12 29.81 3.00 -12.34
N ASP A 13 29.43 3.99 -13.17
CA ASP A 13 28.06 4.13 -13.66
C ASP A 13 27.74 3.06 -14.72
N ARG A 14 26.67 2.30 -14.50
CA ARG A 14 26.17 1.27 -15.40
C ARG A 14 24.68 1.45 -15.62
N ILE A 15 24.12 0.66 -16.52
CA ILE A 15 22.66 0.50 -16.64
C ILE A 15 22.25 -0.80 -15.92
N PHE A 16 21.03 -0.85 -15.37
CA PHE A 16 20.55 -1.95 -14.53
C PHE A 16 20.60 -3.31 -15.26
N HIS A 17 20.37 -3.33 -16.57
CA HIS A 17 20.53 -4.52 -17.43
C HIS A 17 21.94 -5.12 -17.44
N ASN A 18 22.93 -4.45 -16.88
CA ASN A 18 24.27 -5.02 -16.69
C ASN A 18 24.40 -5.88 -15.44
N LEU A 19 23.38 -5.90 -14.55
CA LEU A 19 23.41 -6.63 -13.30
C LEU A 19 23.86 -8.11 -13.46
N PRO A 20 23.35 -8.90 -14.42
CA PRO A 20 23.79 -10.29 -14.60
C PRO A 20 25.29 -10.45 -14.86
N LYS A 21 25.95 -9.42 -15.40
CA LYS A 21 27.40 -9.46 -15.66
C LYS A 21 28.24 -9.21 -14.40
N LEU A 22 27.60 -8.74 -13.32
CA LEU A 22 28.23 -8.49 -12.03
C LEU A 22 28.03 -9.65 -11.07
N LEU A 23 27.20 -10.63 -11.42
CA LEU A 23 26.88 -11.79 -10.61
C LEU A 23 27.76 -12.96 -11.04
N LEU A 24 28.16 -13.78 -10.07
CA LEU A 24 28.98 -14.96 -10.27
C LEU A 24 28.18 -16.22 -9.97
N ALA A 25 28.62 -17.35 -10.54
CA ALA A 25 28.05 -18.63 -10.20
C ALA A 25 28.25 -18.93 -8.69
N GLY A 26 27.15 -19.20 -8.00
CA GLY A 26 27.14 -19.43 -6.55
C GLY A 26 26.64 -18.22 -5.74
N ASP A 27 26.43 -17.05 -6.34
CA ASP A 27 25.78 -15.92 -5.68
C ASP A 27 24.32 -16.25 -5.37
N LEU A 28 23.85 -15.81 -4.19
CA LEU A 28 22.46 -15.94 -3.77
C LEU A 28 21.75 -14.59 -3.91
N LEU A 29 20.75 -14.53 -4.78
CA LEU A 29 19.85 -13.39 -4.89
C LEU A 29 18.62 -13.63 -4.03
N VAL A 30 18.34 -12.71 -3.10
CA VAL A 30 17.17 -12.75 -2.24
C VAL A 30 16.20 -11.65 -2.66
N PHE A 31 14.97 -12.05 -3.00
CA PHE A 31 13.92 -11.14 -3.44
C PHE A 31 12.80 -11.02 -2.40
N ASN A 32 12.18 -9.86 -2.34
CA ASN A 32 10.93 -9.66 -1.60
C ASN A 32 9.79 -9.78 -2.61
N ASP A 33 9.02 -10.86 -2.53
CA ASP A 33 7.91 -11.18 -3.43
C ASP A 33 6.56 -10.62 -2.96
N THR A 34 6.62 -9.63 -2.06
CA THR A 34 5.40 -8.98 -1.58
C THR A 34 4.65 -8.28 -2.70
N LYS A 35 3.30 -8.37 -2.67
CA LYS A 35 2.40 -7.67 -3.58
C LYS A 35 1.76 -6.49 -2.85
N VAL A 36 1.89 -5.30 -3.44
CA VAL A 36 1.24 -4.10 -2.92
C VAL A 36 -0.27 -4.22 -3.10
N ILE A 37 -1.01 -3.90 -2.04
CA ILE A 37 -2.47 -3.84 -2.06
C ILE A 37 -2.94 -2.38 -2.13
N ASN A 38 -4.18 -2.15 -2.57
CA ASN A 38 -4.80 -0.83 -2.65
C ASN A 38 -5.17 -0.32 -1.25
N ALA A 39 -4.18 -0.15 -0.40
CA ALA A 39 -4.34 0.04 1.05
C ALA A 39 -4.76 1.46 1.45
N ARG A 40 -4.90 2.40 0.51
CA ARG A 40 -5.31 3.77 0.78
C ARG A 40 -6.80 3.92 0.53
N LEU A 41 -7.54 4.33 1.57
CA LEU A 41 -8.98 4.59 1.50
C LEU A 41 -9.23 6.05 1.85
N PHE A 42 -10.13 6.69 1.12
CA PHE A 42 -10.58 8.04 1.40
C PHE A 42 -11.96 8.02 2.01
N GLY A 43 -12.26 9.03 2.83
CA GLY A 43 -13.55 9.15 3.45
C GLY A 43 -13.94 10.61 3.71
N GLU A 44 -15.20 10.81 4.01
CA GLU A 44 -15.73 12.12 4.36
C GLU A 44 -16.60 12.00 5.62
N LYS A 45 -16.36 12.91 6.56
CA LYS A 45 -17.17 13.00 7.77
C LYS A 45 -18.50 13.69 7.46
N PRO A 46 -19.56 13.45 8.26
CA PRO A 46 -20.84 14.17 8.09
C PRO A 46 -20.70 15.69 8.11
N THR A 47 -19.62 16.21 8.70
CA THR A 47 -19.29 17.64 8.76
C THR A 47 -18.50 18.14 7.54
N GLY A 48 -18.32 17.34 6.47
CA GLY A 48 -17.56 17.68 5.27
C GLY A 48 -16.05 17.55 5.41
N GLY A 49 -15.53 17.13 6.57
CA GLY A 49 -14.09 16.95 6.77
C GLY A 49 -13.57 15.69 6.08
N LYS A 50 -12.52 15.83 5.27
CA LYS A 50 -11.88 14.70 4.60
C LYS A 50 -11.08 13.85 5.57
N LEU A 51 -11.03 12.54 5.29
CA LEU A 51 -10.28 11.53 6.03
C LEU A 51 -9.53 10.66 5.02
N GLU A 52 -8.30 10.31 5.34
CA GLU A 52 -7.50 9.34 4.62
C GLU A 52 -7.06 8.25 5.61
N LEU A 53 -7.26 7.00 5.23
CA LEU A 53 -6.75 5.83 5.92
C LEU A 53 -5.72 5.15 5.04
N LEU A 54 -4.55 4.86 5.60
CA LEU A 54 -3.56 3.97 5.00
C LEU A 54 -3.53 2.70 5.86
N ILE A 55 -4.11 1.65 5.34
CA ILE A 55 -4.21 0.36 6.02
C ILE A 55 -2.83 -0.30 6.04
N GLU A 56 -2.27 -0.54 7.21
CA GLU A 56 -0.97 -1.20 7.37
C GLU A 56 -1.11 -2.69 7.65
N ARG A 57 -2.19 -3.08 8.33
CA ARG A 57 -2.46 -4.49 8.65
C ARG A 57 -3.95 -4.80 8.60
N VAL A 58 -4.27 -5.97 8.09
CA VAL A 58 -5.59 -6.58 8.26
C VAL A 58 -5.54 -7.48 9.49
N LEU A 59 -6.52 -7.32 10.37
CA LEU A 59 -6.67 -8.02 11.63
C LEU A 59 -7.89 -8.95 11.56
N ALA A 60 -8.12 -9.75 12.59
CA ALA A 60 -9.31 -10.61 12.66
C ALA A 60 -10.61 -9.79 12.76
N GLY A 61 -11.74 -10.35 12.29
CA GLY A 61 -13.07 -9.78 12.46
C GLY A 61 -13.30 -8.48 11.68
N ASN A 62 -12.86 -8.41 10.44
CA ASN A 62 -12.96 -7.25 9.54
C ASN A 62 -12.29 -5.99 10.10
N GLN A 63 -11.36 -6.18 11.04
CA GLN A 63 -10.60 -5.08 11.62
C GLN A 63 -9.34 -4.81 10.82
N VAL A 64 -8.91 -3.56 10.88
CA VAL A 64 -7.66 -3.10 10.26
C VAL A 64 -6.93 -2.17 11.21
N ALA A 65 -5.59 -2.19 11.13
CA ALA A 65 -4.74 -1.18 11.74
C ALA A 65 -4.24 -0.23 10.64
N ALA A 66 -4.44 1.08 10.84
CA ALA A 66 -4.21 2.08 9.82
C ALA A 66 -3.58 3.36 10.38
N HIS A 67 -2.77 4.02 9.57
CA HIS A 67 -2.53 5.44 9.75
C HIS A 67 -3.79 6.22 9.36
N MET A 68 -4.08 7.27 10.11
CA MET A 68 -5.22 8.14 9.84
C MET A 68 -4.76 9.59 9.68
N ARG A 69 -5.08 10.17 8.54
CA ARG A 69 -4.89 11.58 8.27
C ARG A 69 -6.25 12.29 8.24
N VAL A 70 -6.45 13.21 9.15
CA VAL A 70 -7.71 13.92 9.31
C VAL A 70 -7.46 15.22 10.08
N SER A 71 -8.22 16.29 9.79
CA SER A 71 -8.08 17.59 10.49
C SER A 71 -8.47 17.50 11.96
N LYS A 72 -9.61 16.85 12.28
CA LYS A 72 -10.08 16.59 13.63
C LYS A 72 -10.39 15.11 13.77
N LYS A 73 -9.74 14.43 14.71
CA LYS A 73 -9.94 13.01 14.94
C LYS A 73 -11.38 12.71 15.34
N PRO A 74 -12.00 11.65 14.78
CA PRO A 74 -13.28 11.15 15.25
C PRO A 74 -13.12 10.55 16.66
N GLU A 75 -14.23 10.49 17.40
CA GLU A 75 -14.26 9.79 18.69
C GLU A 75 -14.29 8.28 18.51
N VAL A 76 -13.84 7.54 19.52
CA VAL A 76 -13.95 6.07 19.52
C VAL A 76 -15.43 5.68 19.43
N GLY A 77 -15.76 4.72 18.57
CA GLY A 77 -17.13 4.33 18.22
C GLY A 77 -17.73 5.11 17.06
N ALA A 78 -17.14 6.23 16.66
CA ALA A 78 -17.64 6.98 15.51
C ALA A 78 -17.43 6.22 14.20
N THR A 79 -18.45 6.27 13.34
CA THR A 79 -18.42 5.69 11.99
C THR A 79 -18.28 6.80 10.96
N VAL A 80 -17.38 6.61 10.02
CA VAL A 80 -17.11 7.52 8.91
C VAL A 80 -17.45 6.82 7.60
N ALA A 81 -18.17 7.51 6.71
CA ALA A 81 -18.39 7.03 5.36
C ALA A 81 -17.08 7.08 4.56
N LEU A 82 -16.76 6.01 3.88
CA LEU A 82 -15.65 5.97 2.94
C LEU A 82 -16.15 6.15 1.52
N VAL A 83 -15.29 6.70 0.66
CA VAL A 83 -15.59 6.93 -0.75
C VAL A 83 -15.44 5.61 -1.47
N GLY A 84 -16.51 5.12 -2.08
CA GLY A 84 -16.48 3.95 -2.95
C GLY A 84 -15.90 4.27 -4.34
N ALA A 85 -15.53 3.23 -5.07
CA ALA A 85 -15.12 3.37 -6.46
C ALA A 85 -16.25 3.99 -7.31
N PRO A 86 -15.94 4.78 -8.35
CA PRO A 86 -16.94 5.38 -9.22
C PRO A 86 -17.92 4.34 -9.77
N GLY A 87 -19.22 4.63 -9.70
CA GLY A 87 -20.27 3.74 -10.18
C GLY A 87 -20.65 2.60 -9.23
N THR A 88 -20.06 2.51 -8.04
CA THR A 88 -20.50 1.59 -6.99
C THR A 88 -21.47 2.28 -6.03
N HIS A 89 -22.43 1.51 -5.52
CA HIS A 89 -23.39 1.96 -4.51
C HIS A 89 -23.14 1.29 -3.15
N ASP A 90 -21.89 0.85 -2.92
CA ASP A 90 -21.49 0.24 -1.67
C ASP A 90 -21.46 1.29 -0.54
N ASN A 91 -22.21 1.03 0.52
CA ASN A 91 -22.15 1.84 1.74
C ASN A 91 -20.91 1.50 2.56
N LEU A 92 -19.73 1.85 2.01
CA LEU A 92 -18.45 1.57 2.65
C LEU A 92 -18.24 2.46 3.88
N ARG A 93 -17.90 1.86 5.00
CA ARG A 93 -17.78 2.53 6.29
C ARG A 93 -16.54 2.07 7.06
N ALA A 94 -15.99 2.98 7.86
CA ALA A 94 -14.95 2.68 8.84
C ALA A 94 -15.41 3.14 10.22
N THR A 95 -15.47 2.22 11.19
CA THR A 95 -15.79 2.52 12.59
C THR A 95 -14.51 2.49 13.41
N LEU A 96 -14.17 3.60 14.07
CA LEU A 96 -12.98 3.72 14.91
C LEU A 96 -13.17 2.95 16.23
N LEU A 97 -12.29 1.99 16.50
CA LEU A 97 -12.29 1.21 17.75
C LEU A 97 -11.30 1.73 18.79
N GLY A 98 -10.27 2.50 18.38
CA GLY A 98 -9.23 2.99 19.28
C GLY A 98 -7.87 2.99 18.62
N ARG A 99 -6.83 2.86 19.45
CA ARG A 99 -5.43 2.73 19.01
C ARG A 99 -5.04 1.26 18.83
N TRP A 100 -3.92 1.03 18.17
CA TRP A 100 -3.33 -0.29 17.94
C TRP A 100 -1.78 -0.19 17.98
N PRO A 101 -1.06 -1.18 18.59
CA PRO A 101 -1.59 -2.44 19.18
C PRO A 101 -2.26 -2.27 20.55
N ASP A 102 -2.03 -1.16 21.22
CA ASP A 102 -2.57 -0.80 22.55
C ASP A 102 -3.06 0.66 22.56
N ALA A 103 -3.44 1.19 23.73
CA ALA A 103 -4.02 2.52 23.88
C ALA A 103 -3.08 3.66 23.45
N ASP A 104 -1.76 3.44 23.48
CA ASP A 104 -0.73 4.41 23.10
C ASP A 104 -0.10 4.07 21.74
N GLY A 105 -0.58 3.04 21.08
CA GLY A 105 -0.08 2.56 19.79
C GLY A 105 -0.08 3.63 18.69
N PRO A 106 0.82 3.54 17.72
CA PRO A 106 0.98 4.54 16.67
C PRO A 106 -0.16 4.52 15.65
N LEU A 107 -0.83 3.37 15.48
CA LEU A 107 -1.89 3.18 14.51
C LEU A 107 -3.28 3.32 15.15
N PHE A 108 -4.28 3.42 14.30
CA PHE A 108 -5.68 3.40 14.69
C PHE A 108 -6.32 2.08 14.25
N ARG A 109 -7.15 1.50 15.09
CA ARG A 109 -7.90 0.28 14.79
C ARG A 109 -9.30 0.64 14.34
N PHE A 110 -9.70 0.13 13.18
CA PHE A 110 -11.02 0.31 12.60
C PHE A 110 -11.67 -1.04 12.30
N VAL A 111 -12.99 -1.07 12.25
CA VAL A 111 -13.75 -2.09 11.52
C VAL A 111 -14.12 -1.48 10.16
N LEU A 112 -13.78 -2.17 9.08
CA LEU A 112 -14.29 -1.87 7.75
C LEU A 112 -15.56 -2.67 7.51
N SER A 113 -16.56 -2.06 6.89
CA SER A 113 -17.84 -2.72 6.59
C SER A 113 -18.51 -2.10 5.38
N ASN A 114 -19.30 -2.91 4.69
CA ASN A 114 -20.30 -2.49 3.71
C ASN A 114 -21.58 -3.30 3.91
N ASP A 115 -22.59 -3.05 3.11
CA ASP A 115 -23.89 -3.75 3.24
C ASP A 115 -23.82 -5.22 2.78
N ALA A 116 -22.82 -5.57 1.95
CA ALA A 116 -22.59 -6.94 1.50
C ALA A 116 -21.85 -7.83 2.52
N GLY A 117 -21.20 -7.22 3.53
CA GLY A 117 -20.40 -7.94 4.51
C GLY A 117 -19.05 -8.43 3.99
N ASP A 118 -18.51 -7.75 2.97
CA ASP A 118 -17.23 -8.10 2.37
C ASP A 118 -16.07 -7.94 3.39
N ASP A 119 -15.03 -8.75 3.20
CA ASP A 119 -13.82 -8.68 4.00
C ASP A 119 -12.92 -7.48 3.60
N PRO A 120 -11.97 -7.07 4.46
CA PRO A 120 -11.15 -5.89 4.21
C PRO A 120 -10.30 -5.96 2.93
N TYR A 121 -9.84 -7.14 2.50
CA TYR A 121 -9.07 -7.27 1.27
C TYR A 121 -9.95 -7.02 0.05
N THR A 122 -11.16 -7.59 0.03
CA THR A 122 -12.16 -7.35 -1.01
C THR A 122 -12.55 -5.86 -1.08
N LEU A 123 -12.75 -5.23 0.08
CA LEU A 123 -13.07 -3.80 0.14
C LEU A 123 -11.93 -2.93 -0.39
N MET A 124 -10.69 -3.22 -0.02
CA MET A 124 -9.50 -2.50 -0.51
C MET A 124 -9.27 -2.73 -2.00
N GLU A 125 -9.46 -3.96 -2.51
CA GLU A 125 -9.29 -4.25 -3.94
C GLU A 125 -10.29 -3.46 -4.78
N ARG A 126 -11.54 -3.35 -4.31
CA ARG A 126 -12.64 -2.70 -5.05
C ARG A 126 -12.62 -1.18 -4.94
N HIS A 127 -12.30 -0.64 -3.78
CA HIS A 127 -12.47 0.79 -3.45
C HIS A 127 -11.18 1.50 -3.06
N GLY A 128 -10.10 0.75 -2.86
CA GLY A 128 -8.84 1.29 -2.41
C GLY A 128 -8.01 1.86 -3.56
N HIS A 129 -7.03 2.65 -3.17
CA HIS A 129 -6.06 3.30 -4.02
C HIS A 129 -4.65 2.79 -3.71
N VAL A 130 -3.79 2.78 -4.72
CA VAL A 130 -2.37 2.44 -4.53
C VAL A 130 -1.72 3.45 -3.59
N PRO A 131 -1.02 2.99 -2.56
CA PRO A 131 -0.35 3.88 -1.60
C PRO A 131 0.95 4.45 -2.19
N LEU A 132 0.84 5.26 -3.24
CA LEU A 132 1.99 5.90 -3.86
C LEU A 132 2.80 6.71 -2.85
N PRO A 133 4.14 6.74 -2.98
CA PRO A 133 5.01 7.55 -2.13
C PRO A 133 4.63 9.04 -2.15
N PRO A 134 4.85 9.78 -1.04
CA PRO A 134 4.37 11.16 -0.90
C PRO A 134 4.97 12.17 -1.89
N TYR A 135 6.09 11.85 -2.53
CA TYR A 135 6.69 12.70 -3.57
C TYR A 135 5.97 12.59 -4.93
N ILE A 136 5.09 11.60 -5.10
CA ILE A 136 4.17 11.48 -6.23
C ILE A 136 2.89 12.25 -5.87
N THR A 137 2.64 13.36 -6.56
CA THR A 137 1.58 14.31 -6.19
C THR A 137 0.30 14.17 -6.99
N HIS A 138 0.30 13.35 -8.06
CA HIS A 138 -0.92 13.05 -8.82
C HIS A 138 -1.74 11.92 -8.13
N SER A 139 -3.02 11.86 -8.45
CA SER A 139 -3.87 10.73 -8.08
C SER A 139 -3.38 9.46 -8.78
N ASP A 140 -3.51 8.31 -8.12
CA ASP A 140 -3.16 7.03 -8.70
C ASP A 140 -4.01 6.73 -9.96
N SER A 141 -3.37 6.05 -10.89
CA SER A 141 -3.95 5.62 -12.17
C SER A 141 -3.86 4.09 -12.29
N PRO A 142 -4.61 3.48 -13.25
CA PRO A 142 -4.45 2.05 -13.53
C PRO A 142 -3.01 1.65 -13.90
N GLU A 143 -2.27 2.55 -14.54
CA GLU A 143 -0.86 2.32 -14.84
C GLU A 143 0.00 2.29 -13.57
N ASP A 144 -0.30 3.12 -12.57
CA ASP A 144 0.42 3.11 -11.29
C ASP A 144 0.21 1.79 -10.54
N VAL A 145 -1.00 1.21 -10.61
CA VAL A 145 -1.29 -0.11 -10.03
C VAL A 145 -0.33 -1.18 -10.58
N GLN A 146 -0.07 -1.13 -11.90
CA GLN A 146 0.86 -2.07 -12.55
C GLN A 146 2.32 -1.72 -12.28
N ARG A 147 2.69 -0.44 -12.36
CA ARG A 147 4.08 0.02 -12.24
C ARG A 147 4.61 0.02 -10.82
N TYR A 148 3.74 0.11 -9.83
CA TYR A 148 4.12 0.03 -8.41
C TYR A 148 4.08 -1.40 -7.87
N GLN A 149 4.40 -2.38 -8.75
CA GLN A 149 4.57 -3.80 -8.46
C GLN A 149 5.86 -4.32 -9.07
N THR A 150 6.48 -5.32 -8.42
CA THR A 150 7.57 -6.07 -9.04
C THR A 150 7.01 -7.15 -9.97
N VAL A 151 7.77 -7.56 -10.98
CA VAL A 151 7.38 -8.64 -11.91
C VAL A 151 7.20 -10.00 -11.23
N PHE A 152 7.72 -10.16 -10.02
CA PHE A 152 7.61 -11.37 -9.20
C PHE A 152 6.74 -11.19 -7.94
N ALA A 153 5.94 -10.11 -7.86
CA ALA A 153 5.02 -9.88 -6.74
C ALA A 153 3.96 -10.98 -6.66
N LYS A 154 3.91 -11.67 -5.52
CA LYS A 154 3.08 -12.86 -5.32
C LYS A 154 2.21 -12.78 -4.07
N ASN A 155 2.80 -12.41 -2.94
CA ASN A 155 2.17 -12.46 -1.63
C ASN A 155 1.53 -11.11 -1.26
N PRO A 156 0.18 -10.94 -1.29
CA PRO A 156 -0.47 -9.66 -1.02
C PRO A 156 -0.34 -9.28 0.46
N GLY A 157 -0.29 -7.96 0.73
CA GLY A 157 -0.28 -7.41 2.09
C GLY A 157 0.70 -6.26 2.32
N ALA A 158 1.52 -5.91 1.34
CA ALA A 158 2.40 -4.75 1.45
C ALA A 158 1.70 -3.44 1.15
N VAL A 159 2.06 -2.40 1.87
CA VAL A 159 1.65 -1.01 1.62
C VAL A 159 2.70 -0.21 0.85
N ALA A 160 3.85 -0.82 0.54
CA ALA A 160 4.91 -0.22 -0.27
C ALA A 160 5.61 -1.29 -1.10
N ALA A 161 5.92 -0.97 -2.35
CA ALA A 161 6.72 -1.84 -3.21
C ALA A 161 8.18 -1.87 -2.74
N PRO A 162 8.89 -3.00 -2.90
CA PRO A 162 10.34 -3.05 -2.75
C PRO A 162 10.99 -2.27 -3.90
N THR A 163 11.20 -0.96 -3.70
CA THR A 163 11.51 0.01 -4.77
C THR A 163 12.76 -0.34 -5.57
N ALA A 164 13.80 -0.91 -4.95
CA ALA A 164 14.99 -1.39 -5.66
C ALA A 164 14.66 -2.51 -6.67
N ALA A 165 13.64 -3.31 -6.37
CA ALA A 165 13.23 -4.42 -7.22
C ALA A 165 12.32 -4.00 -8.39
N LEU A 166 11.78 -2.76 -8.39
CA LEU A 166 11.03 -2.20 -9.52
C LEU A 166 11.89 -1.99 -10.77
N HIS A 167 13.20 -2.14 -10.67
CA HIS A 167 14.10 -2.06 -11.80
C HIS A 167 14.20 -3.36 -12.62
N PHE A 168 13.70 -4.47 -12.07
CA PHE A 168 13.60 -5.73 -12.80
C PHE A 168 12.41 -5.70 -13.75
N ASP A 169 12.64 -6.19 -14.95
CA ASP A 169 11.61 -6.59 -15.90
C ASP A 169 11.69 -8.10 -16.14
N GLU A 170 10.71 -8.66 -16.83
CA GLU A 170 10.66 -10.11 -17.10
C GLU A 170 11.87 -10.59 -17.92
N GLY A 171 12.41 -9.75 -18.80
CA GLY A 171 13.56 -10.09 -19.64
C GLY A 171 14.88 -10.17 -18.87
N LEU A 172 14.97 -9.43 -17.75
CA LEU A 172 16.13 -9.46 -16.87
C LEU A 172 16.02 -10.56 -15.81
N PHE A 173 14.79 -10.86 -15.36
CA PHE A 173 14.50 -11.87 -14.34
C PHE A 173 14.56 -13.28 -14.93
#